data_1c97e13421dd4d52bcaaf7a4deea7732
#
_entry.id   1c97e13421dd4d52bcaaf7a4deea7732
#
_cell.length_a   1.000
_cell.length_b   1.000
_cell.length_c   1.000
_cell.angle_alpha   90.00
_cell.angle_beta   90.00
_cell.angle_gamma   90.00
#
_symmetry.space_group_name_H-M   'P 1'
#
loop_
_entity.id
_entity.type
_entity.pdbx_description
1 polymer ?
#
loop_
_entity_poly.entity_id
_entity_poly.type
_entity_poly.pdbx_seq_one_letter_code
_entity_poly.pdbx_strand_id
1 'polypeptide(L)'
;MTKNPTKMVLLVGALFLATLMGCYVYNTTTPIGENVKPLKDLGGPFELNSLNGPVSLDQYKGNIVVLYFGFLNCAEVCPSSMGVLSAALSRLSPQTYDHVRGLFISVDPERDDLVSLNQFAKYFDDHVVGVTGTQQQIDALTKQYGVYFDIVDMESSELSYTVDHSSRFYIIDEAGTLVGAMSHNTTPTELAAGIERVYAKSIAKQ
;
A
#
# COMPACT_ATOMS: atom_id res chain seq x y z
N MET A 1 15.08 22.28 -64.84
CA MET A 1 15.26 21.29 -63.77
C MET A 1 13.87 20.89 -63.24
N THR A 2 13.26 19.85 -63.82
CA THR A 2 11.92 19.38 -63.47
C THR A 2 12.01 18.53 -62.21
N LYS A 3 11.52 19.05 -61.06
CA LYS A 3 11.39 18.27 -59.82
C LYS A 3 10.37 17.16 -60.04
N ASN A 4 10.82 15.95 -60.00
CA ASN A 4 9.99 14.75 -60.23
C ASN A 4 9.03 14.56 -59.02
N PRO A 5 7.72 14.86 -59.17
CA PRO A 5 6.77 14.87 -58.05
C PRO A 5 6.65 13.49 -57.36
N THR A 6 6.89 12.41 -58.10
CA THR A 6 6.84 11.01 -57.55
C THR A 6 7.94 10.76 -56.51
N LYS A 7 9.15 11.31 -56.71
CA LYS A 7 10.26 11.16 -55.75
C LYS A 7 10.00 11.96 -54.48
N MET A 8 9.34 13.13 -54.59
CA MET A 8 8.98 13.94 -53.43
C MET A 8 7.91 13.26 -52.57
N VAL A 9 6.90 12.65 -53.17
CA VAL A 9 5.85 11.90 -52.44
C VAL A 9 6.43 10.69 -51.72
N LEU A 10 7.36 9.93 -52.36
CA LEU A 10 8.03 8.80 -51.73
C LEU A 10 8.92 9.24 -50.52
N LEU A 11 9.62 10.37 -50.63
CA LEU A 11 10.43 10.86 -49.53
C LEU A 11 9.58 11.34 -48.33
N VAL A 12 8.46 12.01 -48.58
CA VAL A 12 7.52 12.44 -47.51
C VAL A 12 6.87 11.22 -46.85
N GLY A 13 6.47 10.20 -47.61
CA GLY A 13 5.92 8.97 -47.09
C GLY A 13 6.92 8.19 -46.22
N ALA A 14 8.19 8.11 -46.65
CA ALA A 14 9.24 7.46 -45.86
C ALA A 14 9.54 8.19 -44.53
N LEU A 15 9.53 9.56 -44.58
CA LEU A 15 9.71 10.36 -43.36
C LEU A 15 8.57 10.17 -42.38
N PHE A 16 7.33 10.12 -42.87
CA PHE A 16 6.15 9.90 -42.04
C PHE A 16 6.14 8.51 -41.39
N LEU A 17 6.53 7.46 -42.14
CA LEU A 17 6.68 6.10 -41.61
C LEU A 17 7.80 6.01 -40.57
N ALA A 18 8.92 6.72 -40.80
CA ALA A 18 10.02 6.76 -39.81
C ALA A 18 9.62 7.46 -38.52
N THR A 19 8.81 8.55 -38.57
CA THR A 19 8.30 9.24 -37.39
C THR A 19 7.28 8.39 -36.62
N LEU A 20 6.38 7.67 -37.33
CA LEU A 20 5.43 6.75 -36.69
C LEU A 20 6.15 5.58 -36.02
N MET A 21 7.16 5.01 -36.68
CA MET A 21 7.95 3.93 -36.13
C MET A 21 8.80 4.39 -34.93
N GLY A 22 9.36 5.61 -34.98
CA GLY A 22 10.07 6.23 -33.87
C GLY A 22 9.16 6.46 -32.65
N CYS A 23 7.92 6.93 -32.87
CA CYS A 23 6.92 7.13 -31.82
C CYS A 23 6.45 5.80 -31.23
N TYR A 24 6.29 4.77 -32.06
CA TYR A 24 5.94 3.42 -31.61
C TYR A 24 7.05 2.80 -30.76
N VAL A 25 8.31 2.86 -31.23
CA VAL A 25 9.47 2.37 -30.46
C VAL A 25 9.65 3.15 -29.15
N TYR A 26 9.51 4.47 -29.18
CA TYR A 26 9.57 5.29 -27.98
C TYR A 26 8.53 4.89 -26.93
N ASN A 27 7.27 4.68 -27.33
CA ASN A 27 6.18 4.23 -26.45
C ASN A 27 6.36 2.79 -25.93
N THR A 28 7.03 1.92 -26.68
CA THR A 28 7.25 0.51 -26.26
C THR A 28 8.53 0.33 -25.44
N THR A 29 9.47 1.28 -25.50
CA THR A 29 10.76 1.20 -24.79
C THR A 29 10.85 2.07 -23.54
N THR A 30 9.86 2.94 -23.26
CA THR A 30 9.79 3.62 -21.97
C THR A 30 9.37 2.59 -20.92
N PRO A 31 10.26 2.15 -20.02
CA PRO A 31 9.88 1.23 -18.96
C PRO A 31 8.90 1.95 -18.03
N ILE A 32 7.67 1.43 -17.99
CA ILE A 32 6.70 1.82 -16.95
C ILE A 32 7.28 1.30 -15.63
N GLY A 33 7.83 2.17 -14.81
CA GLY A 33 8.21 1.82 -13.44
C GLY A 33 9.70 1.78 -13.10
N GLU A 34 10.50 2.71 -13.59
CA GLU A 34 11.93 2.78 -13.28
C GLU A 34 12.29 3.07 -11.80
N ASN A 35 11.30 3.26 -10.90
CA ASN A 35 11.53 3.57 -9.48
C ASN A 35 10.76 2.71 -8.47
N VAL A 36 10.26 1.54 -8.86
CA VAL A 36 9.63 0.64 -7.87
C VAL A 36 10.74 -0.10 -7.12
N LYS A 37 10.99 0.31 -5.87
CA LYS A 37 11.93 -0.42 -5.00
C LYS A 37 11.47 -1.87 -4.84
N PRO A 38 12.38 -2.86 -4.97
CA PRO A 38 12.07 -4.25 -4.66
C PRO A 38 11.58 -4.39 -3.21
N LEU A 39 10.66 -5.32 -2.95
CA LEU A 39 10.10 -5.54 -1.61
C LEU A 39 11.17 -5.70 -0.52
N LYS A 40 12.29 -6.33 -0.86
CA LYS A 40 13.46 -6.54 0.02
C LYS A 40 14.12 -5.23 0.51
N ASP A 41 13.91 -4.13 -0.21
CA ASP A 41 14.50 -2.82 0.10
C ASP A 41 13.48 -1.88 0.76
N LEU A 42 12.29 -2.40 1.08
CA LEU A 42 11.20 -1.71 1.76
C LEU A 42 11.04 -2.24 3.18
N GLY A 43 10.28 -1.49 4.00
CA GLY A 43 10.02 -1.86 5.39
C GLY A 43 11.07 -1.32 6.35
N GLY A 44 10.97 -1.70 7.61
CA GLY A 44 11.88 -1.29 8.67
C GLY A 44 11.13 -0.73 9.90
N PRO A 45 11.86 -0.35 10.96
CA PRO A 45 11.28 0.09 12.21
C PRO A 45 10.54 1.43 12.05
N PHE A 46 9.54 1.62 12.88
CA PHE A 46 8.81 2.89 13.01
C PHE A 46 8.29 3.05 14.44
N GLU A 47 7.94 4.29 14.76
CA GLU A 47 7.24 4.65 15.98
C GLU A 47 6.12 5.63 15.64
N LEU A 48 4.89 5.32 16.06
CA LEU A 48 3.66 6.08 15.86
C LEU A 48 2.90 6.20 17.19
N ASN A 49 1.73 6.84 17.17
CA ASN A 49 0.88 6.98 18.32
C ASN A 49 -0.44 6.22 18.14
N SER A 50 -0.90 5.56 19.20
CA SER A 50 -2.25 5.03 19.34
C SER A 50 -2.98 5.72 20.49
N LEU A 51 -4.27 5.42 20.66
CA LEU A 51 -5.06 5.88 21.80
C LEU A 51 -4.43 5.45 23.15
N ASN A 52 -3.76 4.31 23.18
CA ASN A 52 -3.17 3.72 24.37
C ASN A 52 -1.69 4.06 24.59
N GLY A 53 -1.15 4.98 23.79
CA GLY A 53 0.24 5.42 23.87
C GLY A 53 1.07 5.09 22.62
N PRO A 54 2.39 5.27 22.69
CA PRO A 54 3.30 5.00 21.58
C PRO A 54 3.28 3.54 21.13
N VAL A 55 3.35 3.34 19.82
CA VAL A 55 3.39 2.03 19.17
C VAL A 55 4.61 1.97 18.27
N SER A 56 5.51 1.03 18.53
CA SER A 56 6.65 0.74 17.66
C SER A 56 6.57 -0.67 17.09
N LEU A 57 7.15 -0.89 15.92
CA LEU A 57 7.20 -2.23 15.33
C LEU A 57 7.92 -3.24 16.25
N ASP A 58 8.91 -2.78 17.01
CA ASP A 58 9.68 -3.62 17.94
C ASP A 58 8.84 -4.24 19.07
N GLN A 59 7.73 -3.60 19.47
CA GLN A 59 6.78 -4.15 20.44
C GLN A 59 6.05 -5.40 19.94
N TYR A 60 6.04 -5.61 18.64
CA TYR A 60 5.37 -6.74 18.00
C TYR A 60 6.32 -7.88 17.63
N LYS A 61 7.60 -7.83 18.03
CA LYS A 61 8.53 -8.95 17.81
C LYS A 61 7.95 -10.25 18.37
N GLY A 62 8.07 -11.32 17.62
CA GLY A 62 7.41 -12.61 17.91
C GLY A 62 5.97 -12.69 17.38
N ASN A 63 5.45 -11.63 16.77
CA ASN A 63 4.15 -11.65 16.11
C ASN A 63 4.30 -11.29 14.63
N ILE A 64 3.38 -11.78 13.83
CA ILE A 64 3.19 -11.31 12.45
C ILE A 64 2.40 -10.02 12.50
N VAL A 65 2.83 -9.01 11.76
CA VAL A 65 2.13 -7.72 11.69
C VAL A 65 1.59 -7.49 10.29
N VAL A 66 0.30 -7.18 10.19
CA VAL A 66 -0.33 -6.78 8.94
C VAL A 66 -0.59 -5.29 9.00
N LEU A 67 0.13 -4.51 8.17
CA LEU A 67 -0.10 -3.07 8.06
C LEU A 67 -1.07 -2.79 6.92
N TYR A 68 -1.94 -1.81 7.13
CA TYR A 68 -2.75 -1.19 6.10
C TYR A 68 -2.70 0.32 6.27
N PHE A 69 -2.31 1.03 5.20
CA PHE A 69 -2.29 2.49 5.17
C PHE A 69 -3.61 3.00 4.61
N GLY A 70 -4.25 3.93 5.30
CA GLY A 70 -5.55 4.46 4.92
C GLY A 70 -5.89 5.75 5.67
N PHE A 71 -7.15 6.14 5.69
CA PHE A 71 -7.67 7.30 6.42
C PHE A 71 -9.17 7.13 6.68
N LEU A 72 -9.70 7.80 7.71
CA LEU A 72 -11.09 7.58 8.16
C LEU A 72 -12.14 8.06 7.16
N ASN A 73 -11.88 9.17 6.46
CA ASN A 73 -12.81 9.74 5.48
C ASN A 73 -12.75 9.04 4.11
N CYS A 74 -12.13 7.86 4.01
CA CYS A 74 -12.17 7.01 2.82
C CYS A 74 -13.53 6.32 2.71
N ALA A 75 -14.31 6.69 1.68
CA ALA A 75 -15.71 6.27 1.58
C ALA A 75 -15.91 4.76 1.37
N GLU A 76 -14.98 4.08 0.68
CA GLU A 76 -15.21 2.72 0.20
C GLU A 76 -14.02 1.78 0.40
N VAL A 77 -12.83 2.15 -0.08
CA VAL A 77 -11.69 1.22 -0.17
C VAL A 77 -11.16 0.82 1.21
N CYS A 78 -11.04 1.76 2.16
CA CYS A 78 -10.53 1.45 3.50
C CYS A 78 -11.50 0.57 4.31
N PRO A 79 -12.81 0.87 4.42
CA PRO A 79 -13.75 -0.01 5.10
C PRO A 79 -13.81 -1.41 4.47
N SER A 80 -13.82 -1.49 3.13
CA SER A 80 -13.82 -2.76 2.41
C SER A 80 -12.57 -3.59 2.69
N SER A 81 -11.40 -2.97 2.64
CA SER A 81 -10.12 -3.63 2.93
C SER A 81 -10.03 -4.10 4.38
N MET A 82 -10.47 -3.27 5.33
CA MET A 82 -10.50 -3.69 6.74
C MET A 82 -11.49 -4.84 6.97
N GLY A 83 -12.60 -4.88 6.22
CA GLY A 83 -13.52 -6.04 6.19
C GLY A 83 -12.83 -7.30 5.65
N VAL A 84 -12.00 -7.17 4.61
CA VAL A 84 -11.17 -8.29 4.10
C VAL A 84 -10.19 -8.77 5.16
N LEU A 85 -9.52 -7.87 5.88
CA LEU A 85 -8.60 -8.21 6.96
C LEU A 85 -9.33 -8.95 8.10
N SER A 86 -10.43 -8.41 8.59
CA SER A 86 -11.26 -9.03 9.64
C SER A 86 -11.69 -10.45 9.24
N ALA A 87 -12.23 -10.59 8.01
CA ALA A 87 -12.63 -11.88 7.48
C ALA A 87 -11.44 -12.83 7.24
N ALA A 88 -10.23 -12.35 6.98
CA ALA A 88 -9.03 -13.16 6.91
C ALA A 88 -8.58 -13.62 8.30
N LEU A 89 -8.56 -12.73 9.29
CA LEU A 89 -8.21 -13.05 10.67
C LEU A 89 -9.13 -14.15 11.24
N SER A 90 -10.43 -14.09 10.96
CA SER A 90 -11.40 -15.11 11.39
C SER A 90 -11.20 -16.50 10.75
N ARG A 91 -10.38 -16.60 9.70
CA ARG A 91 -10.06 -17.87 9.01
C ARG A 91 -8.75 -18.48 9.44
N LEU A 92 -7.96 -17.76 10.24
CA LEU A 92 -6.69 -18.26 10.74
C LEU A 92 -6.91 -19.41 11.74
N SER A 93 -5.91 -20.29 11.86
CA SER A 93 -5.87 -21.22 12.97
C SER A 93 -5.79 -20.45 14.31
N PRO A 94 -6.32 -20.98 15.42
CA PRO A 94 -6.24 -20.29 16.72
C PRO A 94 -4.80 -19.89 17.07
N GLN A 95 -3.84 -20.78 16.81
CA GLN A 95 -2.42 -20.53 17.07
C GLN A 95 -1.90 -19.35 16.25
N THR A 96 -2.23 -19.30 14.95
CA THR A 96 -1.79 -18.18 14.09
C THR A 96 -2.47 -16.89 14.50
N TYR A 97 -3.78 -16.93 14.79
CA TYR A 97 -4.53 -15.72 15.21
C TYR A 97 -3.91 -15.08 16.45
N ASP A 98 -3.54 -15.87 17.47
CA ASP A 98 -2.92 -15.37 18.70
C ASP A 98 -1.59 -14.63 18.45
N HIS A 99 -0.90 -14.96 17.34
CA HIS A 99 0.38 -14.36 16.92
C HIS A 99 0.25 -13.31 15.81
N VAL A 100 -0.95 -12.86 15.47
CA VAL A 100 -1.15 -11.82 14.43
C VAL A 100 -1.66 -10.53 15.05
N ARG A 101 -1.13 -9.41 14.57
CA ARG A 101 -1.61 -8.06 14.90
C ARG A 101 -1.81 -7.27 13.61
N GLY A 102 -2.91 -6.52 13.57
CA GLY A 102 -3.20 -5.57 12.49
C GLY A 102 -2.88 -4.14 12.93
N LEU A 103 -2.31 -3.34 12.04
CA LEU A 103 -2.16 -1.90 12.26
C LEU A 103 -2.82 -1.15 11.10
N PHE A 104 -3.87 -0.40 11.41
CA PHE A 104 -4.44 0.59 10.51
C PHE A 104 -3.69 1.92 10.73
N ILE A 105 -2.89 2.32 9.74
CA ILE A 105 -2.04 3.50 9.81
C ILE A 105 -2.71 4.63 9.04
N SER A 106 -3.18 5.65 9.76
CA SER A 106 -3.73 6.83 9.08
C SER A 106 -2.61 7.65 8.44
N VAL A 107 -2.82 7.99 7.16
CA VAL A 107 -1.98 8.91 6.38
C VAL A 107 -2.51 10.36 6.40
N ASP A 108 -3.54 10.62 7.18
CA ASP A 108 -4.21 11.91 7.30
C ASP A 108 -4.27 12.37 8.78
N PRO A 109 -3.11 12.63 9.39
CA PRO A 109 -3.03 12.95 10.82
C PRO A 109 -3.70 14.29 11.20
N GLU A 110 -4.04 15.14 10.23
CA GLU A 110 -4.70 16.42 10.48
C GLU A 110 -6.20 16.24 10.78
N ARG A 111 -6.85 15.24 10.16
CA ARG A 111 -8.28 14.96 10.33
C ARG A 111 -8.57 13.75 11.21
N ASP A 112 -7.66 12.79 11.27
CA ASP A 112 -7.88 11.51 11.93
C ASP A 112 -7.36 11.52 13.36
N ASP A 113 -8.25 11.67 14.35
CA ASP A 113 -7.90 11.61 15.76
C ASP A 113 -7.75 10.16 16.27
N LEU A 114 -6.99 9.98 17.35
CA LEU A 114 -6.68 8.65 17.89
C LEU A 114 -7.90 7.91 18.45
N VAL A 115 -8.92 8.63 18.93
CA VAL A 115 -10.15 8.01 19.45
C VAL A 115 -10.94 7.39 18.30
N SER A 116 -11.16 8.15 17.24
CA SER A 116 -11.85 7.69 16.03
C SER A 116 -11.10 6.57 15.34
N LEU A 117 -9.77 6.65 15.24
CA LEU A 117 -8.91 5.59 14.69
C LEU A 117 -9.02 4.30 15.50
N ASN A 118 -9.02 4.38 16.83
CA ASN A 118 -9.18 3.20 17.68
C ASN A 118 -10.56 2.58 17.54
N GLN A 119 -11.62 3.39 17.47
CA GLN A 119 -12.99 2.91 17.28
C GLN A 119 -13.13 2.20 15.91
N PHE A 120 -12.61 2.83 14.86
CA PHE A 120 -12.62 2.26 13.52
C PHE A 120 -11.87 0.91 13.48
N ALA A 121 -10.66 0.84 14.00
CA ALA A 121 -9.86 -0.38 13.99
C ALA A 121 -10.54 -1.52 14.76
N LYS A 122 -11.00 -1.25 15.97
CA LYS A 122 -11.66 -2.25 16.82
C LYS A 122 -13.03 -2.71 16.32
N TYR A 123 -13.70 -1.92 15.48
CA TYR A 123 -14.94 -2.37 14.83
C TYR A 123 -14.71 -3.61 13.96
N PHE A 124 -13.52 -3.76 13.38
CA PHE A 124 -13.21 -4.88 12.50
C PHE A 124 -12.63 -6.09 13.26
N ASP A 125 -11.71 -5.86 14.21
CA ASP A 125 -11.13 -6.94 15.02
C ASP A 125 -10.39 -6.37 16.24
N ASP A 126 -10.42 -7.09 17.37
CA ASP A 126 -9.72 -6.70 18.61
C ASP A 126 -8.19 -6.72 18.47
N HIS A 127 -7.64 -7.50 17.54
CA HIS A 127 -6.21 -7.53 17.22
C HIS A 127 -5.75 -6.39 16.29
N VAL A 128 -6.67 -5.51 15.89
CA VAL A 128 -6.34 -4.36 15.04
C VAL A 128 -6.25 -3.09 15.88
N VAL A 129 -5.18 -2.33 15.68
CA VAL A 129 -4.92 -1.05 16.35
C VAL A 129 -4.86 0.07 15.33
N GLY A 130 -5.61 1.14 15.57
CA GLY A 130 -5.52 2.39 14.80
C GLY A 130 -4.37 3.24 15.31
N VAL A 131 -3.51 3.68 14.40
CA VAL A 131 -2.31 4.48 14.71
C VAL A 131 -2.13 5.61 13.71
N THR A 132 -1.51 6.69 14.16
CA THR A 132 -1.02 7.79 13.29
C THR A 132 0.18 8.46 13.95
N GLY A 133 0.72 9.48 13.32
CA GLY A 133 1.87 10.24 13.84
C GLY A 133 1.81 11.70 13.41
N THR A 134 2.91 12.39 13.53
CA THR A 134 3.08 13.68 12.86
C THR A 134 3.14 13.49 11.35
N GLN A 135 2.80 14.51 10.56
CA GLN A 135 2.92 14.44 9.11
C GLN A 135 4.32 14.01 8.68
N GLN A 136 5.37 14.51 9.33
CA GLN A 136 6.75 14.13 9.05
C GLN A 136 7.02 12.64 9.29
N GLN A 137 6.44 12.04 10.35
CA GLN A 137 6.56 10.59 10.62
C GLN A 137 5.83 9.77 9.54
N ILE A 138 4.64 10.21 9.14
CA ILE A 138 3.85 9.55 8.09
C ILE A 138 4.57 9.63 6.74
N ASP A 139 5.10 10.79 6.35
CA ASP A 139 5.88 10.96 5.12
C ASP A 139 7.13 10.08 5.07
N ALA A 140 7.81 9.95 6.20
CA ALA A 140 8.98 9.09 6.29
C ALA A 140 8.59 7.61 6.17
N LEU A 141 7.53 7.19 6.87
CA LEU A 141 7.04 5.83 6.90
C LEU A 141 6.50 5.37 5.55
N THR A 142 5.71 6.20 4.87
CA THR A 142 5.18 5.89 3.54
C THR A 142 6.29 5.70 2.51
N LYS A 143 7.33 6.55 2.53
CA LYS A 143 8.54 6.37 1.69
C LYS A 143 9.29 5.08 2.02
N GLN A 144 9.38 4.72 3.30
CA GLN A 144 10.04 3.51 3.78
C GLN A 144 9.33 2.24 3.33
N TYR A 145 8.01 2.24 3.29
CA TYR A 145 7.17 1.10 2.87
C TYR A 145 6.77 1.15 1.39
N GLY A 146 7.19 2.19 0.65
CA GLY A 146 6.83 2.36 -0.77
C GLY A 146 5.33 2.60 -0.97
N VAL A 147 4.70 3.26 -0.01
CA VAL A 147 3.30 3.69 -0.08
C VAL A 147 3.26 5.02 -0.80
N TYR A 148 2.48 5.08 -1.86
CA TYR A 148 2.11 6.35 -2.48
C TYR A 148 0.84 6.89 -1.83
N PHE A 149 0.84 8.15 -1.47
CA PHE A 149 -0.37 8.91 -1.14
C PHE A 149 -0.22 10.35 -1.63
N ASP A 150 -1.34 10.96 -2.00
CA ASP A 150 -1.40 12.35 -2.44
C ASP A 150 -2.69 12.99 -1.93
N ILE A 151 -2.60 14.23 -1.51
CA ILE A 151 -3.74 15.02 -1.05
C ILE A 151 -4.33 15.69 -2.28
N VAL A 152 -5.56 15.34 -2.62
CA VAL A 152 -6.27 15.88 -3.79
C VAL A 152 -7.35 16.84 -3.32
N ASP A 153 -7.19 18.12 -3.61
CA ASP A 153 -8.18 19.16 -3.28
C ASP A 153 -9.52 18.90 -4.00
N MET A 154 -10.59 18.99 -3.25
CA MET A 154 -11.96 18.84 -3.74
C MET A 154 -12.74 20.14 -3.56
N GLU A 155 -12.55 21.10 -4.48
CA GLU A 155 -13.12 22.46 -4.42
C GLU A 155 -14.65 22.51 -4.24
N SER A 156 -15.38 21.44 -4.51
CA SER A 156 -16.86 21.38 -4.45
C SER A 156 -17.42 20.43 -3.41
N SER A 157 -16.60 19.90 -2.50
CA SER A 157 -16.99 18.90 -1.49
C SER A 157 -16.90 19.48 -0.07
N GLU A 158 -17.80 19.09 0.82
CA GLU A 158 -17.72 19.39 2.25
C GLU A 158 -16.45 18.80 2.91
N LEU A 159 -15.79 17.83 2.24
CA LEU A 159 -14.57 17.20 2.71
C LEU A 159 -13.31 18.01 2.43
N SER A 160 -13.39 19.13 1.68
CA SER A 160 -12.28 19.99 1.26
C SER A 160 -11.19 19.29 0.45
N TYR A 161 -10.79 18.08 0.76
CA TYR A 161 -9.85 17.24 0.02
C TYR A 161 -10.10 15.75 0.23
N THR A 162 -9.58 14.92 -0.67
CA THR A 162 -9.46 13.46 -0.52
C THR A 162 -8.00 13.06 -0.54
N VAL A 163 -7.72 11.81 -0.13
CA VAL A 163 -6.38 11.24 -0.18
C VAL A 163 -6.38 10.09 -1.19
N ASP A 164 -5.58 10.21 -2.23
CA ASP A 164 -5.29 9.09 -3.14
C ASP A 164 -4.09 8.32 -2.59
N HIS A 165 -4.23 7.00 -2.43
CA HIS A 165 -3.18 6.17 -1.85
C HIS A 165 -3.13 4.77 -2.46
N SER A 166 -1.94 4.16 -2.44
CA SER A 166 -1.75 2.77 -2.82
C SER A 166 -2.29 1.84 -1.73
N SER A 167 -3.45 1.22 -1.99
CA SER A 167 -4.12 0.33 -1.03
C SER A 167 -3.53 -1.08 -1.08
N ARG A 168 -2.74 -1.44 -0.07
CA ARG A 168 -2.10 -2.77 0.07
C ARG A 168 -2.05 -3.22 1.52
N PHE A 169 -2.10 -4.54 1.72
CA PHE A 169 -1.72 -5.18 2.97
C PHE A 169 -0.24 -5.50 2.94
N TYR A 170 0.52 -5.04 3.92
CA TYR A 170 1.94 -5.33 4.09
C TYR A 170 2.09 -6.35 5.20
N ILE A 171 2.73 -7.48 4.93
CA ILE A 171 2.91 -8.57 5.89
C ILE A 171 4.36 -8.55 6.38
N ILE A 172 4.51 -8.39 7.68
CA ILE A 172 5.79 -8.35 8.39
C ILE A 172 5.89 -9.61 9.22
N ASP A 173 7.04 -10.27 9.18
CA ASP A 173 7.30 -11.48 9.96
C ASP A 173 7.66 -11.17 11.42
N GLU A 174 7.80 -12.21 12.23
CA GLU A 174 8.11 -12.15 13.66
C GLU A 174 9.47 -11.48 13.98
N ALA A 175 10.37 -11.40 13.00
CA ALA A 175 11.64 -10.68 13.12
C ALA A 175 11.52 -9.18 12.81
N GLY A 176 10.35 -8.71 12.37
CA GLY A 176 10.12 -7.32 11.95
C GLY A 176 10.49 -7.05 10.49
N THR A 177 10.63 -8.09 9.67
CA THR A 177 10.99 -7.96 8.26
C THR A 177 9.74 -7.94 7.38
N LEU A 178 9.66 -7.01 6.43
CA LEU A 178 8.60 -7.00 5.42
C LEU A 178 8.80 -8.16 4.43
N VAL A 179 7.89 -9.13 4.46
CA VAL A 179 7.99 -10.38 3.68
C VAL A 179 6.91 -10.53 2.61
N GLY A 180 5.90 -9.65 2.60
CA GLY A 180 4.81 -9.70 1.64
C GLY A 180 4.08 -8.38 1.49
N ALA A 181 3.54 -8.15 0.30
CA ALA A 181 2.58 -7.09 0.03
C ALA A 181 1.49 -7.63 -0.88
N MET A 182 0.22 -7.48 -0.47
CA MET A 182 -0.95 -7.97 -1.20
C MET A 182 -1.87 -6.81 -1.54
N SER A 183 -2.46 -6.83 -2.74
CA SER A 183 -3.41 -5.80 -3.17
C SER A 183 -4.65 -5.76 -2.28
N HIS A 184 -5.30 -4.60 -2.17
CA HIS A 184 -6.62 -4.48 -1.52
C HIS A 184 -7.71 -5.36 -2.18
N ASN A 185 -7.52 -5.73 -3.46
CA ASN A 185 -8.42 -6.65 -4.18
C ASN A 185 -8.21 -8.13 -3.83
N THR A 186 -7.27 -8.46 -2.92
CA THR A 186 -7.08 -9.83 -2.46
C THR A 186 -8.33 -10.32 -1.71
N THR A 187 -8.61 -11.60 -1.82
CA THR A 187 -9.71 -12.21 -1.06
C THR A 187 -9.30 -12.49 0.39
N PRO A 188 -10.25 -12.57 1.34
CA PRO A 188 -9.95 -12.97 2.72
C PRO A 188 -9.22 -14.32 2.82
N THR A 189 -9.55 -15.27 1.94
CA THR A 189 -8.89 -16.59 1.89
C THR A 189 -7.43 -16.49 1.45
N GLU A 190 -7.14 -15.67 0.45
CA GLU A 190 -5.76 -15.45 -0.02
C GLU A 190 -4.92 -14.74 1.02
N LEU A 191 -5.49 -13.71 1.70
CA LEU A 191 -4.80 -12.99 2.76
C LEU A 191 -4.51 -13.91 3.95
N ALA A 192 -5.50 -14.69 4.40
CA ALA A 192 -5.31 -15.69 5.46
C ALA A 192 -4.24 -16.71 5.10
N ALA A 193 -4.28 -17.27 3.87
CA ALA A 193 -3.25 -18.20 3.40
C ALA A 193 -1.85 -17.55 3.32
N GLY A 194 -1.78 -16.24 3.02
CA GLY A 194 -0.54 -15.47 3.06
C GLY A 194 0.04 -15.41 4.47
N ILE A 195 -0.78 -15.06 5.45
CA ILE A 195 -0.41 -14.98 6.87
C ILE A 195 0.02 -16.35 7.41
N GLU A 196 -0.78 -17.41 7.16
CA GLU A 196 -0.46 -18.79 7.59
C GLU A 196 0.89 -19.26 7.02
N ARG A 197 1.22 -18.95 5.76
CA ARG A 197 2.53 -19.28 5.16
C ARG A 197 3.69 -18.57 5.87
N VAL A 198 3.49 -17.32 6.29
CA VAL A 198 4.52 -16.58 7.04
C VAL A 198 4.72 -17.23 8.41
N TYR A 199 3.63 -17.53 9.11
CA TYR A 199 3.66 -18.19 10.42
C TYR A 199 4.33 -19.57 10.36
N ALA A 200 3.96 -20.41 9.39
CA ALA A 200 4.57 -21.73 9.22
C ALA A 200 6.10 -21.67 8.96
N LYS A 201 6.56 -20.63 8.23
CA LYS A 201 8.00 -20.45 8.00
C LYS A 201 8.75 -20.01 9.26
N SER A 202 8.13 -19.26 10.16
CA SER A 202 8.75 -18.83 11.42
C SER A 202 8.94 -20.00 12.38
N ILE A 203 7.91 -20.86 12.52
CA ILE A 203 8.01 -22.06 13.35
C ILE A 203 9.10 -23.03 12.84
N ALA A 204 9.21 -23.18 11.51
CA ALA A 204 10.21 -24.07 10.91
C ALA A 204 11.67 -23.62 11.10
N LYS A 205 11.91 -22.39 11.58
CA LYS A 205 13.25 -21.83 11.84
C LYS A 205 13.67 -21.92 13.32
N GLN A 206 12.74 -22.32 14.21
CA GLN A 206 12.99 -22.53 15.64
C GLN A 206 13.42 -23.97 15.90
#